data_988a4be212adfb88db6838a37e35bb2a
#
_entry.id   988a4be212adfb88db6838a37e35bb2a
#
_cell.length_a   1.000
_cell.length_b   1.000
_cell.length_c   1.000
_cell.angle_alpha   90.00
_cell.angle_beta   90.00
_cell.angle_gamma   90.00
#
_symmetry.space_group_name_H-M   'P 1'
#
loop_
_entity.id
_entity.type
_entity.pdbx_description
1 polymer ?
#
loop_
_entity_poly.entity_id
_entity_poly.type
_entity_poly.pdbx_seq_one_letter_code
_entity_poly.pdbx_strand_id
1 'polypeptide(L)'
;DIPAGHDLSFFAEDYFTLPVSTHTLEIQAGVRASSLLNLPKAYKLHNKFYFDPRVNMKWLFPALFIGDQKLSYEIGGGIGWHSMMPSLTQLYPNLLYEDIIQLNYYHNNPAYRRLQMITYIIDRTNPDLSAARNFKWEIRGNITYAENNLSVTYFKENMTSGFRTGTRLLPLAYKTYDNNSIDATTLDGPPDLSQMTYTQDTLMCIYGITTNGTKLRKTGVEFQFSSKRIPALATRITISGAYFRTVYSNSQGYYESSTKIINNRRLPYVGWYT
;
A
#
# COMPACT_ATOMS: atom_id res chain seq x y z
N ASP A 1 -22.21 1.49 9.69
CA ASP A 1 -21.48 2.74 9.95
C ASP A 1 -20.00 2.45 10.18
N ILE A 2 -19.13 3.24 9.54
CA ILE A 2 -17.68 3.18 9.78
C ILE A 2 -17.40 3.96 11.07
N PRO A 3 -16.73 3.35 12.09
CA PRO A 3 -16.41 4.07 13.32
C PRO A 3 -15.37 5.16 13.06
N ALA A 4 -15.41 6.21 13.85
CA ALA A 4 -14.39 7.25 13.83
C ALA A 4 -13.02 6.67 14.21
N GLY A 5 -11.99 6.91 13.40
CA GLY A 5 -10.61 6.54 13.71
C GLY A 5 -9.95 7.64 14.53
N HIS A 6 -9.20 7.26 15.57
CA HIS A 6 -8.39 8.19 16.34
C HIS A 6 -6.92 7.81 16.21
N ASP A 7 -6.11 8.72 15.67
CA ASP A 7 -4.65 8.56 15.57
C ASP A 7 -3.99 9.34 16.73
N LEU A 8 -3.24 8.64 17.56
CA LEU A 8 -2.48 9.19 18.66
C LEU A 8 -0.99 9.08 18.35
N SER A 9 -0.30 10.20 18.41
CA SER A 9 1.15 10.25 18.19
C SER A 9 1.85 11.08 19.27
N PHE A 10 2.97 10.56 19.76
CA PHE A 10 3.92 11.26 20.63
C PHE A 10 5.28 11.31 19.94
N PHE A 11 6.03 12.36 20.16
CA PHE A 11 7.41 12.43 19.71
C PHE A 11 8.29 13.09 20.77
N ALA A 12 9.55 12.67 20.80
CA ALA A 12 10.62 13.30 21.57
C ALA A 12 11.86 13.38 20.68
N GLU A 13 12.55 14.50 20.73
CA GLU A 13 13.73 14.74 19.92
C GLU A 13 14.71 15.62 20.72
N ASP A 14 16.01 15.33 20.57
CA ASP A 14 17.05 16.11 21.16
C ASP A 14 18.16 16.39 20.13
N TYR A 15 18.88 17.48 20.34
CA TYR A 15 19.93 17.97 19.46
C TYR A 15 21.21 18.24 20.25
N PHE A 16 22.28 17.62 19.85
CA PHE A 16 23.59 17.72 20.48
C PHE A 16 24.60 18.35 19.52
N THR A 17 25.36 19.32 20.02
CA THR A 17 26.53 19.87 19.33
C THR A 17 27.78 19.57 20.15
N LEU A 18 28.67 18.78 19.59
CA LEU A 18 29.88 18.30 20.23
C LEU A 18 31.12 18.90 19.52
N PRO A 19 31.89 19.78 20.17
CA PRO A 19 33.16 20.20 19.63
C PRO A 19 34.19 19.06 19.74
N VAL A 20 34.81 18.72 18.61
CA VAL A 20 35.85 17.67 18.53
C VAL A 20 37.09 18.29 17.92
N SER A 21 37.99 18.83 18.77
CA SER A 21 39.13 19.62 18.34
C SER A 21 38.69 20.83 17.48
N THR A 22 39.15 20.89 16.23
CA THR A 22 38.77 21.93 15.25
C THR A 22 37.49 21.61 14.45
N HIS A 23 36.88 20.45 14.70
CA HIS A 23 35.68 19.96 14.06
C HIS A 23 34.45 20.18 14.93
N THR A 24 33.27 20.09 14.35
CA THR A 24 32.02 20.07 15.10
C THR A 24 31.17 18.87 14.64
N LEU A 25 30.70 18.08 15.57
CA LEU A 25 29.76 17.00 15.35
C LEU A 25 28.39 17.44 15.87
N GLU A 26 27.40 17.46 14.99
CA GLU A 26 26.00 17.71 15.31
C GLU A 26 25.24 16.39 15.21
N ILE A 27 24.46 16.06 16.25
CA ILE A 27 23.65 14.86 16.31
C ILE A 27 22.23 15.27 16.67
N GLN A 28 21.27 14.83 15.87
CA GLN A 28 19.86 14.96 16.17
C GLN A 28 19.27 13.55 16.30
N ALA A 29 18.78 13.21 17.48
CA ALA A 29 18.17 11.91 17.75
C ALA A 29 16.73 12.09 18.23
N GLY A 30 15.84 11.26 17.72
CA GLY A 30 14.44 11.35 18.09
C GLY A 30 13.72 10.02 17.95
N VAL A 31 12.56 9.96 18.57
CA VAL A 31 11.62 8.83 18.44
C VAL A 31 10.20 9.35 18.35
N ARG A 32 9.43 8.75 17.44
CA ARG A 32 7.98 8.93 17.37
C ARG A 32 7.29 7.63 17.75
N ALA A 33 6.25 7.71 18.56
CA ALA A 33 5.36 6.60 18.87
C ALA A 33 3.97 6.93 18.34
N SER A 34 3.39 6.04 17.52
CA SER A 34 2.07 6.23 16.92
C SER A 34 1.20 5.00 17.13
N SER A 35 -0.10 5.21 17.36
CA SER A 35 -1.10 4.15 17.54
C SER A 35 -2.44 4.58 17.01
N LEU A 36 -3.17 3.65 16.39
CA LEU A 36 -4.60 3.81 16.10
C LEU A 36 -5.40 3.33 17.31
N LEU A 37 -6.18 4.25 17.86
CA LEU A 37 -7.10 3.98 18.96
C LEU A 37 -8.47 3.56 18.42
N ASN A 38 -9.33 3.06 19.31
CA ASN A 38 -10.73 2.71 19.01
C ASN A 38 -10.92 1.59 17.96
N LEU A 39 -9.93 0.72 17.80
CA LEU A 39 -10.08 -0.47 16.97
C LEU A 39 -10.64 -1.64 17.78
N PRO A 40 -11.49 -2.50 17.17
CA PRO A 40 -11.94 -3.74 17.80
C PRO A 40 -10.78 -4.65 18.20
N LYS A 41 -10.95 -5.45 19.26
CA LYS A 41 -9.92 -6.39 19.77
C LYS A 41 -9.43 -7.41 18.72
N ALA A 42 -10.25 -7.70 17.73
CA ALA A 42 -9.89 -8.62 16.64
C ALA A 42 -8.79 -8.09 15.73
N TYR A 43 -8.57 -6.77 15.71
CA TYR A 43 -7.53 -6.19 14.86
C TYR A 43 -6.15 -6.31 15.49
N LYS A 44 -5.17 -6.72 14.68
CA LYS A 44 -3.75 -6.81 15.06
C LYS A 44 -3.16 -5.46 15.50
N LEU A 45 -3.77 -4.37 15.06
CA LEU A 45 -3.42 -2.99 15.42
C LEU A 45 -4.02 -2.53 16.75
N HIS A 46 -4.95 -3.30 17.35
CA HIS A 46 -5.60 -2.91 18.60
C HIS A 46 -4.57 -2.65 19.70
N ASN A 47 -4.58 -1.44 20.27
CA ASN A 47 -3.68 -0.98 21.32
C ASN A 47 -2.17 -1.16 21.02
N LYS A 48 -1.78 -1.18 19.73
CA LYS A 48 -0.40 -1.38 19.33
C LYS A 48 0.28 -0.07 19.00
N PHE A 49 1.39 0.23 19.69
CA PHE A 49 2.27 1.36 19.38
C PHE A 49 3.36 0.93 18.40
N TYR A 50 3.62 1.81 17.43
CA TYR A 50 4.73 1.71 16.50
C TYR A 50 5.73 2.79 16.81
N PHE A 51 6.99 2.38 17.02
CA PHE A 51 8.08 3.29 17.36
C PHE A 51 8.95 3.50 16.12
N ASP A 52 9.19 4.76 15.80
CA ASP A 52 9.96 5.22 14.67
C ASP A 52 11.16 6.04 15.15
N PRO A 53 12.25 5.36 15.59
CA PRO A 53 13.47 6.03 15.94
C PRO A 53 14.15 6.60 14.70
N ARG A 54 14.82 7.75 14.87
CA ARG A 54 15.62 8.38 13.83
C ARG A 54 16.85 9.04 14.45
N VAL A 55 17.95 8.99 13.72
CA VAL A 55 19.19 9.68 14.07
C VAL A 55 19.73 10.34 12.80
N ASN A 56 20.03 11.63 12.90
CA ASN A 56 20.76 12.39 11.90
C ASN A 56 22.07 12.86 12.50
N MET A 57 23.12 12.79 11.72
CA MET A 57 24.44 13.26 12.12
C MET A 57 25.01 14.17 11.04
N LYS A 58 25.76 15.16 11.46
CA LYS A 58 26.47 16.07 10.57
C LYS A 58 27.84 16.39 11.16
N TRP A 59 28.89 16.13 10.39
CA TRP A 59 30.27 16.41 10.75
C TRP A 59 30.75 17.60 9.95
N LEU A 60 30.97 18.71 10.64
CA LEU A 60 31.50 19.93 10.08
C LEU A 60 33.03 19.92 10.24
N PHE A 61 33.73 20.10 9.13
CA PHE A 61 35.16 20.20 9.11
C PHE A 61 35.59 21.67 9.26
N PRO A 62 36.82 21.93 9.76
CA PRO A 62 37.35 23.28 9.79
C PRO A 62 37.41 23.86 8.36
N ALA A 63 37.07 25.13 8.26
CA ALA A 63 37.15 25.81 6.99
C ALA A 63 38.56 25.93 6.50
N LEU A 64 38.81 25.70 5.23
CA LEU A 64 40.05 25.94 4.54
C LEU A 64 39.96 27.26 3.78
N PHE A 65 41.09 27.93 3.55
CA PHE A 65 41.17 29.12 2.73
C PHE A 65 42.02 28.83 1.48
N ILE A 66 41.49 29.15 0.29
CA ILE A 66 42.16 29.04 -0.98
C ILE A 66 42.24 30.47 -1.53
N GLY A 67 43.42 31.10 -1.34
CA GLY A 67 43.55 32.56 -1.49
C GLY A 67 42.65 33.25 -0.45
N ASP A 68 41.86 34.22 -0.89
CA ASP A 68 40.92 34.98 -0.07
C ASP A 68 39.55 34.31 0.06
N GLN A 69 39.36 33.12 -0.52
CA GLN A 69 38.05 32.44 -0.57
C GLN A 69 37.98 31.31 0.47
N LYS A 70 36.87 31.28 1.20
CA LYS A 70 36.55 30.25 2.18
C LYS A 70 35.99 29.01 1.50
N LEU A 71 36.62 27.88 1.79
CA LEU A 71 36.10 26.51 1.48
C LEU A 71 35.57 25.89 2.75
N SER A 72 34.28 25.60 2.80
CA SER A 72 33.64 24.83 3.86
C SER A 72 33.11 23.51 3.31
N TYR A 73 33.26 22.43 4.06
CA TYR A 73 32.74 21.13 3.68
C TYR A 73 32.23 20.39 4.89
N GLU A 74 31.20 19.57 4.68
CA GLU A 74 30.58 18.77 5.71
C GLU A 74 30.13 17.44 5.15
N ILE A 75 30.10 16.42 6.02
CA ILE A 75 29.51 15.12 5.73
C ILE A 75 28.38 14.90 6.73
N GLY A 76 27.20 14.58 6.23
CA GLY A 76 26.06 14.26 7.06
C GLY A 76 25.46 12.93 6.65
N GLY A 77 24.54 12.46 7.44
CA GLY A 77 23.75 11.28 7.14
C GLY A 77 22.65 11.09 8.15
N GLY A 78 21.73 10.22 7.79
CA GLY A 78 20.59 9.90 8.63
C GLY A 78 20.16 8.46 8.47
N ILE A 79 19.56 7.94 9.53
CA ILE A 79 18.96 6.61 9.57
C ILE A 79 17.67 6.70 10.38
N GLY A 80 16.62 6.04 9.89
CA GLY A 80 15.36 6.06 10.64
C GLY A 80 14.31 5.13 10.09
N TRP A 81 13.30 4.95 10.92
CA TRP A 81 12.08 4.24 10.59
C TRP A 81 10.93 5.22 10.41
N HIS A 82 9.99 4.81 9.56
CA HIS A 82 8.71 5.51 9.38
C HIS A 82 7.60 4.48 9.26
N SER A 83 6.58 4.62 10.11
CA SER A 83 5.39 3.78 10.11
C SER A 83 4.20 4.56 9.57
N MET A 84 3.43 3.95 8.68
CA MET A 84 2.18 4.49 8.13
C MET A 84 1.03 3.57 8.55
N MET A 85 0.04 4.12 9.24
CA MET A 85 -1.16 3.38 9.62
C MET A 85 -2.06 3.15 8.41
N PRO A 86 -2.84 2.06 8.37
CA PRO A 86 -3.84 1.88 7.34
C PRO A 86 -4.95 2.93 7.45
N SER A 87 -5.48 3.35 6.32
CA SER A 87 -6.64 4.25 6.25
C SER A 87 -7.92 3.55 6.71
N LEU A 88 -8.94 4.33 7.04
CA LEU A 88 -10.26 3.79 7.40
C LEU A 88 -10.86 2.93 6.28
N THR A 89 -10.66 3.30 5.02
CA THR A 89 -11.13 2.51 3.87
C THR A 89 -10.40 1.17 3.71
N GLN A 90 -9.17 1.07 4.22
CA GLN A 90 -8.42 -0.19 4.25
C GLN A 90 -8.83 -1.07 5.43
N LEU A 91 -9.18 -0.46 6.57
CA LEU A 91 -9.66 -1.18 7.76
C LEU A 91 -11.11 -1.62 7.63
N TYR A 92 -11.95 -0.78 7.01
CA TYR A 92 -13.39 -1.00 6.85
C TYR A 92 -13.77 -0.88 5.36
N PRO A 93 -13.36 -1.82 4.52
CA PRO A 93 -13.72 -1.81 3.10
C PRO A 93 -15.23 -2.06 2.92
N ASN A 94 -15.79 -1.56 1.83
CA ASN A 94 -17.16 -1.86 1.48
C ASN A 94 -17.38 -3.37 1.32
N LEU A 95 -18.55 -3.85 1.71
CA LEU A 95 -18.99 -5.22 1.43
C LEU A 95 -19.01 -5.47 -0.08
N LEU A 96 -18.70 -6.69 -0.46
CA LEU A 96 -18.83 -7.16 -1.84
C LEU A 96 -20.14 -7.96 -1.95
N TYR A 97 -20.96 -7.60 -2.94
CA TYR A 97 -22.17 -8.33 -3.30
C TYR A 97 -21.89 -9.14 -4.55
N GLU A 98 -22.03 -10.46 -4.45
CA GLU A 98 -21.84 -11.38 -5.57
C GLU A 98 -23.21 -11.97 -5.94
N ASP A 99 -23.74 -11.56 -7.08
CA ASP A 99 -25.04 -11.97 -7.60
C ASP A 99 -24.87 -13.14 -8.55
N ILE A 100 -25.48 -14.28 -8.23
CA ILE A 100 -25.42 -15.49 -9.05
C ILE A 100 -26.83 -15.79 -9.57
N ILE A 101 -26.99 -15.81 -10.90
CA ILE A 101 -28.26 -16.16 -11.54
C ILE A 101 -28.47 -17.66 -11.40
N GLN A 102 -29.59 -18.04 -10.78
CA GLN A 102 -30.02 -19.42 -10.60
C GLN A 102 -31.03 -19.87 -11.66
N LEU A 103 -31.85 -18.94 -12.13
CA LEU A 103 -32.82 -19.14 -13.19
C LEU A 103 -32.98 -17.84 -13.98
N ASN A 104 -32.96 -17.91 -15.30
CA ASN A 104 -33.42 -16.85 -16.20
C ASN A 104 -34.36 -17.44 -17.21
N TYR A 105 -35.66 -17.37 -16.91
CA TYR A 105 -36.73 -17.90 -17.76
C TYR A 105 -37.40 -16.75 -18.49
N TYR A 106 -37.37 -16.81 -19.84
CA TYR A 106 -38.02 -15.88 -20.72
C TYR A 106 -39.31 -16.52 -21.25
N HIS A 107 -40.42 -15.75 -21.25
CA HIS A 107 -41.69 -16.09 -21.89
C HIS A 107 -42.22 -14.89 -22.65
N ASN A 108 -42.99 -15.12 -23.76
CA ASN A 108 -43.58 -14.02 -24.55
C ASN A 108 -44.52 -13.15 -23.73
N ASN A 109 -45.34 -13.76 -22.86
CA ASN A 109 -46.11 -13.04 -21.87
C ASN A 109 -45.16 -12.61 -20.71
N PRO A 110 -44.98 -11.29 -20.46
CA PRO A 110 -44.11 -10.80 -19.41
C PRO A 110 -44.48 -11.29 -17.99
N ALA A 111 -45.79 -11.54 -17.75
CA ALA A 111 -46.28 -12.03 -16.46
C ALA A 111 -45.74 -13.42 -16.07
N TYR A 112 -45.26 -14.20 -17.06
CA TYR A 112 -44.73 -15.56 -16.85
C TYR A 112 -43.19 -15.64 -16.81
N ARG A 113 -42.51 -14.48 -16.93
CA ARG A 113 -41.06 -14.41 -16.86
C ARG A 113 -40.57 -14.53 -15.41
N ARG A 114 -39.44 -15.19 -15.22
CA ARG A 114 -38.82 -15.29 -13.93
C ARG A 114 -37.30 -15.16 -13.98
N LEU A 115 -36.74 -14.20 -13.21
CA LEU A 115 -35.33 -14.11 -12.91
C LEU A 115 -35.16 -14.46 -11.42
N GLN A 116 -34.41 -15.51 -11.13
CA GLN A 116 -34.07 -15.90 -9.77
C GLN A 116 -32.54 -15.72 -9.58
N MET A 117 -32.16 -15.01 -8.54
CA MET A 117 -30.75 -14.84 -8.17
C MET A 117 -30.54 -15.14 -6.69
N ILE A 118 -29.34 -15.52 -6.33
CA ILE A 118 -28.84 -15.54 -4.95
C ILE A 118 -27.72 -14.52 -4.84
N THR A 119 -27.76 -13.68 -3.81
CA THR A 119 -26.73 -12.69 -3.52
C THR A 119 -25.94 -13.14 -2.30
N TYR A 120 -24.63 -13.29 -2.46
CA TYR A 120 -23.69 -13.49 -1.35
C TYR A 120 -23.10 -12.14 -0.94
N ILE A 121 -23.11 -11.88 0.37
CA ILE A 121 -22.51 -10.67 0.95
C ILE A 121 -21.18 -11.07 1.57
N ILE A 122 -20.08 -10.56 1.03
CA ILE A 122 -18.72 -10.93 1.42
C ILE A 122 -18.08 -9.75 2.15
N ASP A 123 -17.69 -9.99 3.40
CA ASP A 123 -16.87 -9.05 4.17
C ASP A 123 -15.40 -9.15 3.72
N ARG A 124 -14.82 -8.03 3.29
CA ARG A 124 -13.44 -7.90 2.82
C ARG A 124 -12.51 -7.34 3.89
N THR A 125 -12.97 -7.26 5.12
CA THR A 125 -12.16 -6.78 6.24
C THR A 125 -10.98 -7.71 6.49
N ASN A 126 -9.80 -7.13 6.70
CA ASN A 126 -8.60 -7.87 7.10
C ASN A 126 -8.13 -7.41 8.49
N PRO A 127 -8.44 -8.15 9.55
CA PRO A 127 -8.02 -7.79 10.90
C PRO A 127 -6.50 -7.96 11.13
N ASP A 128 -5.81 -8.69 10.25
CA ASP A 128 -4.35 -8.94 10.36
C ASP A 128 -3.49 -7.80 9.82
N LEU A 129 -4.10 -6.70 9.35
CA LEU A 129 -3.35 -5.54 8.89
C LEU A 129 -2.45 -4.99 10.00
N SER A 130 -1.23 -4.64 9.61
CA SER A 130 -0.25 -3.94 10.45
C SER A 130 0.15 -2.62 9.79
N ALA A 131 0.82 -1.73 10.53
CA ALA A 131 1.37 -0.54 9.92
C ALA A 131 2.39 -0.89 8.83
N ALA A 132 2.38 -0.13 7.74
CA ALA A 132 3.43 -0.21 6.74
C ALA A 132 4.67 0.46 7.29
N ARG A 133 5.81 -0.25 7.32
CA ARG A 133 7.07 0.24 7.87
C ARG A 133 8.10 0.41 6.78
N ASN A 134 8.68 1.61 6.73
CA ASN A 134 9.76 1.98 5.83
C ASN A 134 11.02 2.28 6.65
N PHE A 135 12.14 1.70 6.24
CA PHE A 135 13.46 1.99 6.77
C PHE A 135 14.24 2.78 5.74
N LYS A 136 14.77 3.94 6.14
CA LYS A 136 15.57 4.81 5.27
C LYS A 136 16.90 5.10 5.93
N TRP A 137 17.96 5.14 5.12
CA TRP A 137 19.23 5.74 5.48
C TRP A 137 19.78 6.56 4.32
N GLU A 138 20.56 7.58 4.65
CA GLU A 138 21.17 8.47 3.67
C GLU A 138 22.54 8.94 4.17
N ILE A 139 23.41 9.25 3.20
CA ILE A 139 24.67 9.95 3.43
C ILE A 139 24.72 11.16 2.49
N ARG A 140 25.18 12.30 3.00
CA ARG A 140 25.22 13.56 2.28
C ARG A 140 26.60 14.18 2.39
N GLY A 141 27.14 14.66 1.28
CA GLY A 141 28.28 15.57 1.24
C GLY A 141 27.80 16.96 0.85
N ASN A 142 28.28 17.98 1.52
CA ASN A 142 28.01 19.37 1.18
C ASN A 142 29.34 20.15 1.13
N ILE A 143 29.54 20.92 0.06
CA ILE A 143 30.72 21.74 -0.19
C ILE A 143 30.26 23.15 -0.55
N THR A 144 30.83 24.14 0.16
CA THR A 144 30.61 25.56 -0.15
C THR A 144 31.96 26.21 -0.43
N TYR A 145 32.13 26.76 -1.63
CA TYR A 145 33.32 27.48 -2.03
C TYR A 145 32.96 28.79 -2.74
N ALA A 146 33.53 29.89 -2.30
CA ALA A 146 33.28 31.22 -2.85
C ALA A 146 31.77 31.50 -3.04
N GLU A 147 30.96 31.21 -2.04
CA GLU A 147 29.49 31.31 -1.99
C GLU A 147 28.73 30.40 -2.98
N ASN A 148 29.43 29.52 -3.71
CA ASN A 148 28.78 28.44 -4.44
C ASN A 148 28.61 27.21 -3.51
N ASN A 149 27.44 26.58 -3.59
CA ASN A 149 27.15 25.41 -2.77
C ASN A 149 26.80 24.21 -3.65
N LEU A 150 27.39 23.05 -3.34
CA LEU A 150 27.07 21.77 -3.95
C LEU A 150 26.74 20.77 -2.84
N SER A 151 25.54 20.20 -2.91
CA SER A 151 25.09 19.10 -2.04
C SER A 151 24.84 17.85 -2.86
N VAL A 152 25.35 16.71 -2.43
CA VAL A 152 25.09 15.40 -3.02
C VAL A 152 24.65 14.45 -1.93
N THR A 153 23.52 13.75 -2.14
CA THR A 153 22.97 12.79 -1.19
C THR A 153 22.78 11.43 -1.86
N TYR A 154 23.34 10.40 -1.28
CA TYR A 154 22.99 9.01 -1.62
C TYR A 154 22.04 8.46 -0.58
N PHE A 155 20.98 7.78 -1.00
CA PHE A 155 19.98 7.22 -0.08
C PHE A 155 19.51 5.83 -0.48
N LYS A 156 19.02 5.09 0.52
CA LYS A 156 18.35 3.81 0.33
C LYS A 156 17.14 3.71 1.25
N GLU A 157 16.02 3.25 0.67
CA GLU A 157 14.77 2.98 1.37
C GLU A 157 14.37 1.52 1.17
N ASN A 158 13.81 0.93 2.21
CA ASN A 158 13.34 -0.45 2.19
C ASN A 158 12.03 -0.56 2.99
N MET A 159 10.94 -0.80 2.30
CA MET A 159 9.63 -1.08 2.87
C MET A 159 9.28 -2.54 2.59
N THR A 160 8.88 -3.29 3.63
CA THR A 160 8.57 -4.73 3.53
C THR A 160 7.12 -5.08 3.80
N SER A 161 6.32 -4.11 4.23
CA SER A 161 4.94 -4.29 4.71
C SER A 161 3.97 -3.24 4.16
N GLY A 162 4.22 -2.72 2.96
CA GLY A 162 3.34 -1.75 2.32
C GLY A 162 1.97 -2.34 1.99
N PHE A 163 0.96 -1.48 1.94
CA PHE A 163 -0.41 -1.90 1.63
C PHE A 163 -0.57 -2.19 0.15
N ARG A 164 -1.33 -3.24 -0.14
CA ARG A 164 -1.80 -3.58 -1.48
C ARG A 164 -3.03 -4.46 -1.40
N THR A 165 -3.75 -4.58 -2.52
CA THR A 165 -4.80 -5.58 -2.67
C THR A 165 -4.16 -6.94 -2.91
N GLY A 166 -4.45 -7.89 -2.01
CA GLY A 166 -4.24 -9.32 -2.22
C GLY A 166 -5.53 -10.00 -2.64
N THR A 167 -5.50 -11.29 -2.94
CA THR A 167 -6.69 -12.05 -3.33
C THR A 167 -7.03 -13.13 -2.31
N ARG A 168 -8.34 -13.42 -2.18
CA ARG A 168 -8.89 -14.54 -1.42
C ARG A 168 -9.81 -15.35 -2.31
N LEU A 169 -9.90 -16.64 -2.04
CA LEU A 169 -10.80 -17.58 -2.71
C LEU A 169 -11.91 -17.97 -1.76
N LEU A 170 -13.17 -17.90 -2.23
CA LEU A 170 -14.35 -18.35 -1.51
C LEU A 170 -15.24 -19.17 -2.44
N PRO A 171 -15.44 -20.48 -2.17
CA PRO A 171 -16.41 -21.28 -2.91
C PRO A 171 -17.83 -20.89 -2.46
N LEU A 172 -18.67 -20.52 -3.44
CA LEU A 172 -20.07 -20.15 -3.24
C LEU A 172 -20.95 -21.20 -3.88
N ALA A 173 -21.73 -21.93 -3.07
CA ALA A 173 -22.61 -22.99 -3.55
C ALA A 173 -23.96 -22.40 -3.97
N TYR A 174 -24.47 -22.75 -5.13
CA TYR A 174 -25.75 -22.27 -5.63
C TYR A 174 -26.50 -23.35 -6.42
N LYS A 175 -27.81 -23.13 -6.61
CA LYS A 175 -28.65 -23.99 -7.45
C LYS A 175 -28.74 -23.42 -8.86
N THR A 176 -28.61 -24.27 -9.87
CA THR A 176 -28.92 -23.94 -11.26
C THR A 176 -30.17 -24.70 -11.64
N TYR A 177 -31.28 -23.99 -11.85
CA TYR A 177 -32.55 -24.58 -12.25
C TYR A 177 -32.56 -24.89 -13.72
N ASP A 178 -33.14 -26.05 -14.09
CA ASP A 178 -33.23 -26.49 -15.48
C ASP A 178 -34.44 -25.90 -16.17
N ASN A 179 -34.22 -25.00 -17.13
CA ASN A 179 -35.27 -24.39 -17.96
C ASN A 179 -36.11 -25.45 -18.73
N ASN A 180 -35.51 -26.61 -19.07
CA ASN A 180 -36.21 -27.68 -19.78
C ASN A 180 -37.25 -28.43 -18.91
N SER A 181 -37.19 -28.24 -17.59
CA SER A 181 -38.17 -28.81 -16.68
C SER A 181 -39.49 -28.02 -16.65
N ILE A 182 -39.60 -26.90 -17.39
CA ILE A 182 -40.75 -26.02 -17.43
C ILE A 182 -41.64 -26.41 -18.63
N ASP A 183 -42.87 -26.83 -18.37
CA ASP A 183 -43.87 -26.97 -19.42
C ASP A 183 -44.56 -25.61 -19.67
N ALA A 184 -44.19 -24.94 -20.76
CA ALA A 184 -44.72 -23.61 -21.11
C ALA A 184 -46.23 -23.63 -21.43
N THR A 185 -46.83 -24.80 -21.69
CA THR A 185 -48.26 -24.92 -22.05
C THR A 185 -49.19 -24.96 -20.85
N THR A 186 -48.66 -25.29 -19.68
CA THR A 186 -49.43 -25.44 -18.44
C THR A 186 -49.22 -24.28 -17.45
N LEU A 187 -48.41 -23.26 -17.85
CA LEU A 187 -48.16 -22.12 -17.00
C LEU A 187 -49.35 -21.22 -16.82
N ASP A 188 -49.71 -20.94 -15.59
CA ASP A 188 -50.70 -19.93 -15.17
C ASP A 188 -50.05 -18.69 -14.49
N GLY A 189 -48.71 -18.66 -14.43
CA GLY A 189 -47.89 -17.60 -13.86
C GLY A 189 -46.40 -17.84 -14.06
N PRO A 190 -45.51 -17.14 -13.31
CA PRO A 190 -44.10 -17.42 -13.34
C PRO A 190 -43.81 -18.85 -12.85
N PRO A 191 -42.79 -19.56 -13.42
CA PRO A 191 -42.46 -20.93 -13.00
C PRO A 191 -42.26 -21.06 -11.51
N ASP A 192 -42.87 -22.08 -10.88
CA ASP A 192 -42.66 -22.38 -9.47
C ASP A 192 -41.35 -23.17 -9.26
N LEU A 193 -40.42 -22.59 -8.54
CA LEU A 193 -39.12 -23.21 -8.27
C LEU A 193 -39.21 -24.51 -7.48
N SER A 194 -40.31 -24.72 -6.73
CA SER A 194 -40.52 -25.95 -5.97
C SER A 194 -40.78 -27.16 -6.85
N GLN A 195 -41.28 -26.92 -8.07
CA GLN A 195 -41.60 -27.94 -9.06
C GLN A 195 -40.48 -28.19 -10.06
N MET A 196 -39.42 -27.33 -10.03
CA MET A 196 -38.33 -27.39 -11.00
C MET A 196 -37.22 -28.32 -10.53
N THR A 197 -36.61 -29.02 -11.48
CA THR A 197 -35.35 -29.71 -11.25
C THR A 197 -34.19 -28.72 -11.20
N TYR A 198 -33.19 -29.04 -10.39
CA TYR A 198 -31.96 -28.23 -10.28
C TYR A 198 -30.73 -29.08 -10.09
N THR A 199 -29.58 -28.54 -10.47
CA THR A 199 -28.28 -29.06 -10.11
C THR A 199 -27.63 -28.15 -9.06
N GLN A 200 -26.87 -28.76 -8.13
CA GLN A 200 -26.03 -28.00 -7.22
C GLN A 200 -24.71 -27.65 -7.92
N ASP A 201 -24.35 -26.38 -7.92
CA ASP A 201 -23.13 -25.89 -8.53
C ASP A 201 -22.32 -25.04 -7.55
N THR A 202 -21.07 -24.72 -7.90
CA THR A 202 -20.17 -23.94 -7.05
C THR A 202 -19.42 -22.92 -7.89
N LEU A 203 -19.57 -21.65 -7.53
CA LEU A 203 -18.75 -20.55 -8.06
C LEU A 203 -17.49 -20.38 -7.22
N MET A 204 -16.32 -20.42 -7.85
CA MET A 204 -15.05 -20.09 -7.20
C MET A 204 -14.86 -18.56 -7.23
N CYS A 205 -15.42 -17.87 -6.26
CA CYS A 205 -15.34 -16.42 -6.16
C CYS A 205 -13.95 -16.02 -5.68
N ILE A 206 -13.25 -15.20 -6.49
CA ILE A 206 -11.97 -14.59 -6.12
C ILE A 206 -12.21 -13.11 -5.87
N TYR A 207 -11.90 -12.67 -4.67
CA TYR A 207 -12.11 -11.28 -4.27
C TYR A 207 -10.87 -10.65 -3.66
N GLY A 208 -10.80 -9.30 -3.73
CA GLY A 208 -9.69 -8.52 -3.22
C GLY A 208 -9.85 -8.14 -1.76
N ILE A 209 -8.79 -8.28 -0.97
CA ILE A 209 -8.69 -7.72 0.37
C ILE A 209 -7.41 -6.90 0.50
N THR A 210 -7.39 -5.91 1.41
CA THR A 210 -6.16 -5.16 1.71
C THR A 210 -5.21 -6.04 2.53
N THR A 211 -3.93 -6.05 2.15
CA THR A 211 -2.87 -6.81 2.82
C THR A 211 -1.58 -5.99 2.94
N ASN A 212 -0.64 -6.42 3.78
CA ASN A 212 0.71 -5.88 3.87
C ASN A 212 1.67 -6.55 2.88
N GLY A 213 1.25 -6.72 1.63
CA GLY A 213 1.97 -7.51 0.61
C GLY A 213 2.99 -6.75 -0.22
N THR A 214 3.03 -5.42 -0.17
CA THR A 214 3.98 -4.63 -0.97
C THR A 214 5.35 -4.60 -0.32
N LYS A 215 6.37 -4.98 -1.09
CA LYS A 215 7.77 -4.69 -0.81
C LYS A 215 8.26 -3.63 -1.78
N LEU A 216 9.00 -2.66 -1.26
CA LEU A 216 9.63 -1.59 -2.05
C LEU A 216 11.08 -1.44 -1.63
N ARG A 217 11.97 -1.40 -2.61
CA ARG A 217 13.37 -1.01 -2.41
C ARG A 217 13.68 0.14 -3.36
N LYS A 218 14.07 1.28 -2.78
CA LYS A 218 14.46 2.46 -3.55
C LYS A 218 15.89 2.83 -3.19
N THR A 219 16.71 3.10 -4.21
CA THR A 219 18.11 3.54 -4.05
C THR A 219 18.35 4.65 -5.04
N GLY A 220 19.01 5.72 -4.63
CA GLY A 220 19.23 6.85 -5.52
C GLY A 220 20.28 7.83 -5.05
N VAL A 221 20.57 8.76 -5.92
CA VAL A 221 21.43 9.91 -5.70
C VAL A 221 20.64 11.17 -6.03
N GLU A 222 20.73 12.15 -5.17
CA GLU A 222 20.18 13.49 -5.39
C GLU A 222 21.33 14.50 -5.33
N PHE A 223 21.26 15.55 -6.14
CA PHE A 223 22.21 16.64 -6.07
C PHE A 223 21.51 17.98 -6.19
N GLN A 224 22.12 18.99 -5.59
CA GLN A 224 21.71 20.37 -5.69
C GLN A 224 22.96 21.25 -5.76
N PHE A 225 23.03 22.08 -6.78
CA PHE A 225 24.03 23.13 -6.93
C PHE A 225 23.34 24.50 -6.85
N SER A 226 23.95 25.44 -6.11
CA SER A 226 23.51 26.84 -6.05
C SER A 226 24.71 27.75 -6.24
N SER A 227 24.69 28.59 -7.25
CA SER A 227 25.76 29.53 -7.50
C SER A 227 25.74 30.67 -6.48
N LYS A 228 26.86 31.38 -6.33
CA LYS A 228 26.85 32.73 -5.77
C LYS A 228 25.96 33.66 -6.60
N ARG A 229 25.55 34.78 -6.02
CA ARG A 229 24.85 35.81 -6.81
C ARG A 229 25.78 36.37 -7.87
N ILE A 230 25.33 36.41 -9.12
CA ILE A 230 26.01 36.99 -10.24
C ILE A 230 25.62 38.48 -10.29
N PRO A 231 26.50 39.42 -9.87
CA PRO A 231 26.09 40.82 -9.69
C PRO A 231 25.58 41.48 -10.98
N ALA A 232 26.24 41.20 -12.11
CA ALA A 232 25.88 41.76 -13.42
C ALA A 232 24.46 41.41 -13.89
N LEU A 233 23.94 40.24 -13.45
CA LEU A 233 22.60 39.76 -13.81
C LEU A 233 21.61 39.86 -12.63
N ALA A 234 22.09 40.29 -11.47
CA ALA A 234 21.34 40.29 -10.22
C ALA A 234 20.70 38.93 -9.87
N THR A 235 21.25 37.81 -10.41
CA THR A 235 20.64 36.46 -10.42
C THR A 235 21.52 35.47 -9.69
N ARG A 236 20.86 34.43 -9.09
CA ARG A 236 21.47 33.18 -8.59
C ARG A 236 20.95 32.02 -9.42
N ILE A 237 21.80 31.09 -9.79
CA ILE A 237 21.43 29.88 -10.53
C ILE A 237 21.38 28.72 -9.54
N THR A 238 20.26 28.00 -9.53
CA THR A 238 20.12 26.75 -8.79
C THR A 238 19.77 25.61 -9.74
N ILE A 239 20.53 24.53 -9.68
CA ILE A 239 20.32 23.32 -10.49
C ILE A 239 20.15 22.17 -9.50
N SER A 240 19.10 21.40 -9.64
CA SER A 240 18.86 20.20 -8.85
C SER A 240 18.46 19.04 -9.73
N GLY A 241 18.80 17.82 -9.31
CA GLY A 241 18.41 16.61 -10.00
C GLY A 241 18.47 15.41 -9.09
N ALA A 242 17.78 14.34 -9.51
CA ALA A 242 17.77 13.07 -8.83
C ALA A 242 17.80 11.93 -9.84
N TYR A 243 18.57 10.90 -9.53
CA TYR A 243 18.51 9.60 -10.19
C TYR A 243 18.21 8.54 -9.16
N PHE A 244 17.17 7.72 -9.38
CA PHE A 244 16.85 6.64 -8.48
C PHE A 244 16.26 5.44 -9.21
N ARG A 245 16.50 4.26 -8.63
CA ARG A 245 15.92 2.98 -9.04
C ARG A 245 14.97 2.52 -7.96
N THR A 246 13.72 2.23 -8.34
CA THR A 246 12.73 1.63 -7.46
C THR A 246 12.38 0.23 -7.95
N VAL A 247 12.42 -0.74 -7.04
CA VAL A 247 12.01 -2.12 -7.30
C VAL A 247 10.80 -2.41 -6.41
N TYR A 248 9.69 -2.76 -7.05
CA TYR A 248 8.49 -3.23 -6.37
C TYR A 248 8.42 -4.74 -6.48
N SER A 249 8.01 -5.40 -5.41
CA SER A 249 7.70 -6.82 -5.42
C SER A 249 6.51 -7.11 -4.51
N ASN A 250 5.87 -8.25 -4.77
CA ASN A 250 4.81 -8.77 -3.93
C ASN A 250 5.37 -9.88 -3.03
N SER A 251 5.05 -9.82 -1.73
CA SER A 251 5.43 -10.87 -0.78
C SER A 251 4.36 -11.95 -0.61
N GLN A 252 3.23 -11.83 -1.31
CA GLN A 252 2.10 -12.73 -1.20
C GLN A 252 1.73 -13.26 -2.57
N GLY A 253 1.31 -14.51 -2.62
CA GLY A 253 0.73 -15.09 -3.82
C GLY A 253 -0.67 -14.55 -4.09
N TYR A 254 -1.21 -14.87 -5.24
CA TYR A 254 -2.55 -14.46 -5.66
C TYR A 254 -3.27 -15.61 -6.35
N TYR A 255 -4.60 -15.61 -6.26
CA TYR A 255 -5.44 -16.52 -7.00
C TYR A 255 -5.80 -15.92 -8.36
N GLU A 256 -5.82 -16.76 -9.37
CA GLU A 256 -6.33 -16.45 -10.70
C GLU A 256 -7.32 -17.54 -11.11
N SER A 257 -8.48 -17.13 -11.62
CA SER A 257 -9.45 -18.07 -12.16
C SER A 257 -9.40 -18.08 -13.69
N SER A 258 -9.46 -19.26 -14.24
CA SER A 258 -9.63 -19.46 -15.68
C SER A 258 -10.61 -20.60 -15.94
N THR A 259 -11.10 -20.69 -17.17
CA THR A 259 -11.91 -21.82 -17.61
C THR A 259 -11.07 -22.78 -18.41
N LYS A 260 -10.97 -24.03 -17.98
CA LYS A 260 -10.36 -25.12 -18.75
C LYS A 260 -11.44 -25.97 -19.40
N ILE A 261 -11.20 -26.45 -20.60
CA ILE A 261 -12.03 -27.43 -21.28
C ILE A 261 -11.41 -28.80 -21.07
N ILE A 262 -12.11 -29.66 -20.34
CA ILE A 262 -11.72 -31.06 -20.10
C ILE A 262 -12.89 -31.94 -20.54
N ASN A 263 -12.64 -32.90 -21.46
CA ASN A 263 -13.69 -33.78 -22.01
C ASN A 263 -14.92 -33.01 -22.52
N ASN A 264 -14.70 -31.95 -23.31
CA ASN A 264 -15.74 -31.06 -23.85
C ASN A 264 -16.58 -30.31 -22.78
N ARG A 265 -16.19 -30.33 -21.52
CA ARG A 265 -16.86 -29.57 -20.46
C ARG A 265 -16.00 -28.39 -20.05
N ARG A 266 -16.64 -27.23 -19.88
CA ARG A 266 -16.00 -26.07 -19.28
C ARG A 266 -15.97 -26.26 -17.77
N LEU A 267 -14.74 -26.35 -17.21
CA LEU A 267 -14.56 -26.46 -15.77
C LEU A 267 -13.82 -25.22 -15.25
N PRO A 268 -14.26 -24.64 -14.13
CA PRO A 268 -13.50 -23.58 -13.50
C PRO A 268 -12.15 -24.14 -13.01
N TYR A 269 -11.11 -23.37 -13.24
CA TYR A 269 -9.76 -23.67 -12.75
C TYR A 269 -9.26 -22.47 -11.94
N VAL A 270 -8.75 -22.74 -10.75
CA VAL A 270 -8.14 -21.73 -9.90
C VAL A 270 -6.68 -22.07 -9.72
N GLY A 271 -5.81 -21.19 -10.21
CA GLY A 271 -4.36 -21.26 -10.00
C GLY A 271 -3.94 -20.38 -8.83
N TRP A 272 -2.93 -20.84 -8.09
CA TRP A 272 -2.23 -20.06 -7.10
C TRP A 272 -0.83 -19.72 -7.63
N TYR A 273 -0.48 -18.42 -7.63
CA TYR A 273 0.78 -17.89 -8.12
C TYR A 273 1.51 -17.12 -7.01
N THR A 274 2.83 -17.27 -6.93
CA THR A 274 3.70 -16.61 -5.94
C THR A 274 4.72 -15.68 -6.59
#